data_f26b396b2f9233960b4696f88040feb2
#
_entry.id   f26b396b2f9233960b4696f88040feb2
#
_cell.length_a   1.000
_cell.length_b   1.000
_cell.length_c   1.000
_cell.angle_alpha   90.00
_cell.angle_beta   90.00
_cell.angle_gamma   90.00
#
_symmetry.space_group_name_H-M   'P 1'
#
loop_
_entity.id
_entity.type
_entity.pdbx_description
1 polymer ?
#
loop_
_entity_poly.entity_id
_entity_poly.type
_entity_poly.pdbx_seq_one_letter_code
_entity_poly.pdbx_strand_id
1 'polypeptide(L)'
;MKKETPISLRHFRRITAILFLCPISLSSIQASAASDQSDVSSAAVRQEQTSGILRAEKINPTTVDVLFSNRQRMTIDFYGENIFRVFQDNSGGVIRDPEAKPEAQILVDQPRRKVSGLTVEEKGGDITLTTARVRIELNKQTGLMKVFNLLTNKCVIEEVAPVAFGPKEVTVTLKENPEEYFYGGGVQNGRFSHKGKVIAIENQNSWTDGGVASPTPFYWSTNGYGMMWY
;
A
#
# COMPACT_ATOMS: atom_id res chain seq x y z
N MET A 1 5.14 10.65 20.74
CA MET A 1 4.45 11.10 19.52
C MET A 1 4.74 10.07 18.44
N LYS A 2 3.71 9.44 17.86
CA LYS A 2 3.88 8.49 16.75
C LYS A 2 4.07 9.33 15.49
N LYS A 3 5.17 9.16 14.76
CA LYS A 3 5.37 9.79 13.46
C LYS A 3 4.50 9.10 12.42
N GLU A 4 3.64 9.85 11.78
CA GLU A 4 2.90 9.43 10.60
C GLU A 4 3.69 9.87 9.39
N THR A 5 3.94 8.95 8.47
CA THR A 5 4.69 9.25 7.24
C THR A 5 3.69 9.21 6.08
N PRO A 6 3.30 10.36 5.51
CA PRO A 6 2.46 10.39 4.33
C PRO A 6 3.28 9.99 3.09
N ILE A 7 2.75 9.05 2.32
CA ILE A 7 3.25 8.72 0.99
C ILE A 7 2.37 9.49 0.00
N SER A 8 2.92 10.53 -0.62
CA SER A 8 2.21 11.34 -1.61
C SER A 8 2.66 10.96 -3.02
N LEU A 9 1.70 10.63 -3.88
CA LEU A 9 1.91 10.31 -5.29
C LEU A 9 1.28 11.42 -6.14
N ARG A 10 2.10 12.18 -6.82
CA ARG A 10 1.64 13.26 -7.70
C ARG A 10 1.23 12.68 -9.06
N HIS A 11 0.10 13.09 -9.58
CA HIS A 11 -0.44 12.84 -10.93
C HIS A 11 -1.32 11.61 -11.16
N PHE A 12 -1.84 10.94 -10.13
CA PHE A 12 -2.73 9.80 -10.35
C PHE A 12 -4.17 10.11 -9.94
N ARG A 13 -5.14 9.87 -10.84
CA ARG A 13 -6.58 9.84 -10.52
C ARG A 13 -7.02 8.50 -9.93
N ARG A 14 -6.14 7.50 -9.97
CA ARG A 14 -6.39 6.11 -9.57
C ARG A 14 -5.19 5.56 -8.82
N ILE A 15 -5.42 4.74 -7.83
CA ILE A 15 -4.35 4.03 -7.10
C ILE A 15 -4.50 2.54 -7.34
N THR A 16 -3.41 1.92 -7.71
CA THR A 16 -3.24 0.48 -7.62
C THR A 16 -1.98 0.18 -6.81
N ALA A 17 -2.12 -0.52 -5.70
CA ALA A 17 -1.00 -1.01 -4.90
C ALA A 17 -0.96 -2.54 -4.96
N ILE A 18 0.21 -3.11 -5.24
CA ILE A 18 0.45 -4.54 -5.19
C ILE A 18 1.30 -4.85 -3.99
N LEU A 19 0.81 -5.71 -3.14
CA LEU A 19 1.44 -6.09 -1.89
C LEU A 19 1.99 -7.51 -1.97
N PHE A 20 3.28 -7.64 -1.61
CA PHE A 20 3.98 -8.91 -1.49
C PHE A 20 4.38 -9.14 -0.04
N LEU A 21 4.01 -10.26 0.53
CA LEU A 21 4.48 -10.68 1.84
C LEU A 21 5.64 -11.67 1.69
N CYS A 22 6.81 -11.28 2.18
CA CYS A 22 8.02 -12.09 2.12
C CYS A 22 8.25 -12.83 3.46
N PRO A 23 8.63 -14.10 3.46
CA PRO A 23 9.08 -14.79 4.67
C PRO A 23 10.53 -14.40 4.95
N ILE A 24 10.78 -13.52 5.91
CA ILE A 24 12.13 -13.17 6.34
C ILE A 24 12.34 -13.68 7.77
N SER A 25 13.38 -14.51 7.95
CA SER A 25 13.91 -14.86 9.25
C SER A 25 14.85 -13.75 9.77
N LEU A 26 14.61 -13.23 10.96
CA LEU A 26 15.39 -12.17 11.58
C LEU A 26 16.75 -12.66 12.08
N SER A 27 17.82 -11.99 11.65
CA SER A 27 19.06 -11.85 12.42
C SER A 27 19.29 -10.36 12.70
N SER A 28 19.51 -10.03 13.97
CA SER A 28 19.60 -8.66 14.48
C SER A 28 20.96 -8.03 14.15
N ILE A 29 20.95 -6.83 13.56
CA ILE A 29 22.11 -5.94 13.44
C ILE A 29 21.73 -4.58 14.00
N GLN A 30 22.46 -4.12 15.02
CA GLN A 30 22.30 -2.78 15.58
C GLN A 30 23.18 -1.78 14.83
N ALA A 31 22.63 -0.64 14.44
CA ALA A 31 23.37 0.50 13.95
C ALA A 31 22.82 1.82 14.51
N SER A 32 23.73 2.66 14.97
CA SER A 32 23.51 3.95 15.62
C SER A 32 23.16 5.05 14.61
N ALA A 33 22.21 5.92 14.96
CA ALA A 33 21.75 7.03 14.11
C ALA A 33 22.24 8.39 14.62
N ALA A 34 22.71 9.21 13.68
CA ALA A 34 22.93 10.65 13.87
C ALA A 34 21.74 11.43 13.29
N SER A 35 21.28 12.44 14.03
CA SER A 35 20.12 13.26 13.69
C SER A 35 20.52 14.50 12.88
N ASP A 36 19.81 14.77 11.80
CA ASP A 36 19.78 16.10 11.18
C ASP A 36 18.33 16.51 10.93
N GLN A 37 17.95 17.66 11.47
CA GLN A 37 16.60 18.23 11.38
C GLN A 37 16.57 19.28 10.28
N SER A 38 15.63 19.19 9.35
CA SER A 38 15.20 20.31 8.53
C SER A 38 13.67 20.38 8.51
N ASP A 39 13.16 21.55 8.87
CA ASP A 39 11.76 21.90 8.98
C ASP A 39 10.98 21.71 7.68
N VAL A 40 9.91 20.93 7.72
CA VAL A 40 8.91 20.88 6.66
C VAL A 40 7.63 21.54 7.17
N SER A 41 7.31 22.67 6.54
CA SER A 41 6.10 23.45 6.75
C SER A 41 4.83 22.58 6.72
N SER A 42 4.01 22.71 7.76
CA SER A 42 2.71 22.07 7.91
C SER A 42 1.72 22.61 6.89
N ALA A 43 1.55 21.94 5.77
CA ALA A 43 0.35 22.12 4.94
C ALA A 43 -0.84 21.52 5.70
N ALA A 44 -1.87 22.31 5.93
CA ALA A 44 -3.08 21.90 6.62
C ALA A 44 -3.70 20.68 5.92
N VAL A 45 -3.59 19.53 6.56
CA VAL A 45 -4.29 18.30 6.16
C VAL A 45 -5.78 18.58 6.37
N ARG A 46 -6.52 18.76 5.27
CA ARG A 46 -7.97 18.68 5.33
C ARG A 46 -8.30 17.31 5.89
N GLN A 47 -8.95 17.27 7.06
CA GLN A 47 -9.54 16.06 7.59
C GLN A 47 -10.59 15.59 6.58
N GLU A 48 -10.20 14.68 5.69
CA GLU A 48 -11.18 13.98 4.87
C GLU A 48 -11.98 13.07 5.80
N GLN A 49 -13.30 13.23 5.71
CA GLN A 49 -14.24 12.44 6.51
C GLN A 49 -14.02 10.96 6.20
N THR A 50 -13.75 10.19 7.26
CA THR A 50 -13.74 8.73 7.17
C THR A 50 -15.06 8.26 6.59
N SER A 51 -15.00 7.47 5.53
CA SER A 51 -16.19 6.89 4.90
C SER A 51 -16.32 5.44 5.33
N GLY A 52 -17.36 5.14 6.07
CA GLY A 52 -17.67 3.77 6.49
C GLY A 52 -17.94 2.85 5.28
N ILE A 53 -17.76 1.56 5.49
CA ILE A 53 -18.03 0.53 4.49
C ILE A 53 -19.50 0.11 4.61
N LEU A 54 -20.23 0.21 3.50
CA LEU A 54 -21.60 -0.27 3.39
C LEU A 54 -21.65 -1.77 3.14
N ARG A 55 -20.75 -2.27 2.27
CA ARG A 55 -20.72 -3.66 1.83
C ARG A 55 -19.34 -4.06 1.38
N ALA A 56 -18.94 -5.29 1.69
CA ALA A 56 -17.85 -5.99 1.03
C ALA A 56 -18.36 -7.34 0.53
N GLU A 57 -18.14 -7.63 -0.73
CA GLU A 57 -18.72 -8.77 -1.42
C GLU A 57 -17.68 -9.50 -2.27
N LYS A 58 -17.60 -10.81 -2.10
CA LYS A 58 -16.76 -11.66 -2.95
C LYS A 58 -17.46 -11.84 -4.29
N ILE A 59 -16.91 -11.27 -5.36
CA ILE A 59 -17.52 -11.29 -6.69
C ILE A 59 -17.02 -12.46 -7.57
N ASN A 60 -15.89 -13.05 -7.23
CA ASN A 60 -15.35 -14.26 -7.85
C ASN A 60 -14.35 -14.93 -6.87
N PRO A 61 -13.74 -16.08 -7.19
CA PRO A 61 -12.85 -16.79 -6.27
C PRO A 61 -11.65 -15.99 -5.72
N THR A 62 -11.23 -14.91 -6.41
CA THR A 62 -10.04 -14.15 -6.06
C THR A 62 -10.28 -12.67 -5.79
N THR A 63 -11.51 -12.16 -6.01
CA THR A 63 -11.78 -10.72 -6.01
C THR A 63 -12.90 -10.35 -5.04
N VAL A 64 -12.66 -9.31 -4.27
CA VAL A 64 -13.63 -8.70 -3.35
C VAL A 64 -13.89 -7.26 -3.74
N ASP A 65 -15.15 -6.90 -3.85
CA ASP A 65 -15.64 -5.55 -4.08
C ASP A 65 -16.06 -4.91 -2.75
N VAL A 66 -15.62 -3.68 -2.50
CA VAL A 66 -15.96 -2.91 -1.30
C VAL A 66 -16.63 -1.60 -1.71
N LEU A 67 -17.81 -1.34 -1.17
CA LEU A 67 -18.58 -0.11 -1.39
C LEU A 67 -18.56 0.73 -0.12
N PHE A 68 -18.11 1.98 -0.25
CA PHE A 68 -18.09 2.96 0.83
C PHE A 68 -19.39 3.81 0.88
N SER A 69 -19.65 4.41 2.02
CA SER A 69 -20.82 5.28 2.24
C SER A 69 -20.83 6.53 1.35
N ASN A 70 -19.66 7.03 0.97
CA ASN A 70 -19.48 8.13 0.03
C ASN A 70 -19.58 7.71 -1.44
N ARG A 71 -20.01 6.47 -1.73
CA ARG A 71 -20.11 5.84 -3.05
C ARG A 71 -18.77 5.52 -3.74
N GLN A 72 -17.64 5.77 -3.10
CA GLN A 72 -16.37 5.25 -3.59
C GLN A 72 -16.38 3.72 -3.58
N ARG A 73 -15.59 3.12 -4.45
CA ARG A 73 -15.43 1.67 -4.53
C ARG A 73 -13.96 1.31 -4.49
N MET A 74 -13.70 0.18 -3.83
CA MET A 74 -12.40 -0.43 -3.78
C MET A 74 -12.52 -1.88 -4.21
N THR A 75 -11.58 -2.35 -5.03
CA THR A 75 -11.49 -3.76 -5.42
C THR A 75 -10.20 -4.33 -4.85
N ILE A 76 -10.29 -5.45 -4.15
CA ILE A 76 -9.15 -6.21 -3.66
C ILE A 76 -9.09 -7.51 -4.47
N ASP A 77 -8.03 -7.65 -5.27
CA ASP A 77 -7.87 -8.73 -6.24
C ASP A 77 -6.61 -9.54 -5.95
N PHE A 78 -6.76 -10.82 -5.65
CA PHE A 78 -5.67 -11.70 -5.25
C PHE A 78 -5.05 -12.40 -6.46
N TYR A 79 -3.73 -12.26 -6.61
CA TYR A 79 -2.88 -12.94 -7.60
C TYR A 79 -2.20 -14.18 -7.03
N GLY A 80 -2.30 -14.40 -5.73
CA GLY A 80 -1.78 -15.53 -4.98
C GLY A 80 -2.16 -15.40 -3.51
N GLU A 81 -1.80 -16.36 -2.69
CA GLU A 81 -2.17 -16.40 -1.27
C GLU A 81 -1.61 -15.23 -0.45
N ASN A 82 -0.56 -14.56 -0.94
CA ASN A 82 0.14 -13.44 -0.30
C ASN A 82 0.44 -12.29 -1.26
N ILE A 83 -0.19 -12.28 -2.42
CA ILE A 83 -0.03 -11.23 -3.43
C ILE A 83 -1.41 -10.75 -3.80
N PHE A 84 -1.68 -9.48 -3.59
CA PHE A 84 -2.96 -8.87 -3.93
C PHE A 84 -2.79 -7.44 -4.40
N ARG A 85 -3.72 -6.99 -5.19
CA ARG A 85 -3.86 -5.62 -5.68
C ARG A 85 -5.01 -4.95 -4.95
N VAL A 86 -4.80 -3.74 -4.48
CA VAL A 86 -5.87 -2.83 -4.06
C VAL A 86 -6.04 -1.79 -5.14
N PHE A 87 -7.24 -1.67 -5.63
CA PHE A 87 -7.64 -0.63 -6.57
C PHE A 87 -8.77 0.18 -5.96
N GLN A 88 -8.59 1.51 -5.91
CA GLN A 88 -9.62 2.43 -5.43
C GLN A 88 -9.75 3.62 -6.38
N ASP A 89 -10.99 3.96 -6.72
CA ASP A 89 -11.33 5.07 -7.61
C ASP A 89 -12.32 6.00 -6.90
N ASN A 90 -12.06 7.31 -6.93
CA ASN A 90 -12.92 8.31 -6.33
C ASN A 90 -14.20 8.56 -7.16
N SER A 91 -14.23 8.14 -8.42
CA SER A 91 -15.40 8.24 -9.30
C SER A 91 -16.41 7.10 -9.10
N GLY A 92 -16.10 6.14 -8.23
CA GLY A 92 -16.96 4.99 -7.94
C GLY A 92 -16.92 3.87 -8.99
N GLY A 93 -15.95 3.91 -9.91
CA GLY A 93 -15.74 2.86 -10.91
C GLY A 93 -15.27 1.56 -10.27
N VAL A 94 -15.85 0.42 -10.70
CA VAL A 94 -15.31 -0.91 -10.41
C VAL A 94 -14.41 -1.29 -11.55
N ILE A 95 -13.11 -1.39 -11.28
CA ILE A 95 -12.19 -1.95 -12.26
C ILE A 95 -11.90 -3.38 -11.85
N ARG A 96 -12.50 -4.29 -12.59
CA ARG A 96 -12.24 -5.73 -12.50
C ARG A 96 -11.00 -6.13 -13.28
N ASP A 97 -10.79 -5.41 -14.39
CA ASP A 97 -9.60 -5.46 -15.23
C ASP A 97 -9.25 -4.03 -15.61
N PRO A 98 -8.01 -3.57 -15.45
CA PRO A 98 -7.65 -2.27 -15.96
C PRO A 98 -7.91 -2.25 -17.46
N GLU A 99 -8.93 -1.48 -17.89
CA GLU A 99 -9.24 -1.28 -19.32
C GLU A 99 -8.06 -0.64 -20.07
N ALA A 100 -7.29 0.17 -19.35
CA ALA A 100 -6.02 0.66 -19.86
C ALA A 100 -4.95 -0.40 -19.57
N LYS A 101 -4.61 -1.20 -20.56
CA LYS A 101 -3.37 -1.96 -20.53
C LYS A 101 -2.23 -0.97 -20.61
N PRO A 102 -1.40 -0.80 -19.55
CA PRO A 102 -0.21 0.02 -19.66
C PRO A 102 0.69 -0.56 -20.77
N GLU A 103 1.48 0.29 -21.39
CA GLU A 103 2.47 -0.15 -22.40
C GLU A 103 3.42 -1.21 -21.81
N ALA A 104 3.76 -1.09 -20.53
CA ALA A 104 4.48 -2.10 -19.77
C ALA A 104 3.48 -2.99 -19.01
N GLN A 105 3.38 -4.25 -19.35
CA GLN A 105 2.62 -5.25 -18.59
C GLN A 105 3.41 -5.65 -17.35
N ILE A 106 3.17 -4.95 -16.26
CA ILE A 106 3.83 -5.23 -14.96
C ILE A 106 3.16 -6.41 -14.25
N LEU A 107 1.85 -6.57 -14.46
CA LEU A 107 1.08 -7.68 -13.92
C LEU A 107 0.86 -8.74 -15.00
N VAL A 108 1.27 -9.95 -14.66
CA VAL A 108 0.97 -11.12 -15.49
C VAL A 108 -0.29 -11.77 -14.94
N ASP A 109 -1.38 -11.64 -15.68
CA ASP A 109 -2.66 -12.23 -15.27
C ASP A 109 -2.70 -13.75 -15.40
N GLN A 110 -1.80 -14.34 -16.19
CA GLN A 110 -1.84 -15.77 -16.44
C GLN A 110 -0.45 -16.39 -16.45
N PRO A 111 -0.29 -17.59 -15.85
CA PRO A 111 -1.28 -18.21 -14.96
C PRO A 111 -1.26 -17.57 -13.58
N ARG A 112 -2.42 -17.11 -13.10
CA ARG A 112 -2.56 -16.70 -11.68
C ARG A 112 -2.26 -17.88 -10.78
N ARG A 113 -1.55 -17.62 -9.68
CA ARG A 113 -1.35 -18.63 -8.64
C ARG A 113 -2.71 -18.97 -8.04
N LYS A 114 -2.92 -20.25 -7.74
CA LYS A 114 -4.15 -20.68 -7.10
C LYS A 114 -4.30 -19.98 -5.74
N VAL A 115 -5.44 -19.34 -5.53
CA VAL A 115 -5.89 -18.84 -4.23
C VAL A 115 -6.95 -19.82 -3.73
N SER A 116 -6.64 -20.56 -2.68
CA SER A 116 -7.56 -21.51 -2.08
C SER A 116 -8.18 -20.90 -0.83
N GLY A 117 -9.51 -20.88 -0.77
CA GLY A 117 -10.22 -20.58 0.46
C GLY A 117 -10.26 -19.09 0.84
N LEU A 118 -10.25 -18.16 -0.14
CA LEU A 118 -10.57 -16.78 0.18
C LEU A 118 -11.94 -16.69 0.84
N THR A 119 -11.97 -16.27 2.10
CA THR A 119 -13.19 -16.00 2.87
C THR A 119 -13.38 -14.51 3.06
N VAL A 120 -14.63 -14.09 3.17
CA VAL A 120 -15.03 -12.73 3.56
C VAL A 120 -16.01 -12.88 4.71
N GLU A 121 -15.66 -12.35 5.87
CA GLU A 121 -16.45 -12.44 7.08
C GLU A 121 -16.64 -11.07 7.69
N GLU A 122 -17.82 -10.79 8.22
CA GLU A 122 -18.09 -9.57 9.00
C GLU A 122 -18.29 -9.96 10.46
N LYS A 123 -17.47 -9.39 11.34
CA LYS A 123 -17.55 -9.64 12.79
C LYS A 123 -17.07 -8.42 13.58
N GLY A 124 -17.86 -8.02 14.59
CA GLY A 124 -17.42 -7.02 15.58
C GLY A 124 -17.18 -5.62 15.03
N GLY A 125 -17.73 -5.28 13.86
CA GLY A 125 -17.52 -3.99 13.21
C GLY A 125 -16.35 -3.95 12.23
N ASP A 126 -15.71 -5.09 12.00
CA ASP A 126 -14.67 -5.26 10.97
C ASP A 126 -15.11 -6.27 9.91
N ILE A 127 -14.63 -6.07 8.69
CA ILE A 127 -14.76 -7.01 7.60
C ILE A 127 -13.38 -7.65 7.39
N THR A 128 -13.33 -8.96 7.42
CA THR A 128 -12.08 -9.72 7.35
C THR A 128 -12.03 -10.53 6.07
N LEU A 129 -10.99 -10.32 5.27
CA LEU A 129 -10.67 -11.12 4.10
C LEU A 129 -9.49 -12.03 4.47
N THR A 130 -9.63 -13.33 4.29
CA THR A 130 -8.58 -14.29 4.70
C THR A 130 -8.25 -15.24 3.56
N THR A 131 -6.95 -15.43 3.33
CA THR A 131 -6.36 -16.50 2.50
C THR A 131 -5.51 -17.41 3.39
N ALA A 132 -4.79 -18.36 2.81
CA ALA A 132 -3.86 -19.20 3.57
C ALA A 132 -2.64 -18.42 4.13
N ARG A 133 -2.34 -17.22 3.64
CA ARG A 133 -1.12 -16.47 3.98
C ARG A 133 -1.36 -15.09 4.50
N VAL A 134 -2.49 -14.49 4.18
CA VAL A 134 -2.81 -13.09 4.45
C VAL A 134 -4.19 -12.97 5.08
N ARG A 135 -4.31 -12.06 6.05
CA ARG A 135 -5.58 -11.54 6.54
C ARG A 135 -5.60 -10.02 6.34
N ILE A 136 -6.62 -9.53 5.67
CA ILE A 136 -6.91 -8.12 5.51
C ILE A 136 -8.12 -7.80 6.39
N GLU A 137 -7.99 -6.84 7.28
CA GLU A 137 -9.06 -6.32 8.12
C GLU A 137 -9.43 -4.92 7.62
N LEU A 138 -10.69 -4.71 7.35
CA LEU A 138 -11.27 -3.44 6.95
C LEU A 138 -12.21 -2.99 8.08
N ASN A 139 -11.87 -1.87 8.71
CA ASN A 139 -12.75 -1.30 9.73
C ASN A 139 -14.00 -0.72 9.07
N LYS A 140 -15.17 -1.22 9.44
CA LYS A 140 -16.42 -0.89 8.80
C LYS A 140 -16.85 0.58 9.01
N GLN A 141 -16.44 1.18 10.12
CA GLN A 141 -16.82 2.57 10.44
C GLN A 141 -15.89 3.58 9.77
N THR A 142 -14.61 3.29 9.73
CA THR A 142 -13.58 4.23 9.24
C THR A 142 -13.13 3.94 7.82
N GLY A 143 -13.36 2.73 7.30
CA GLY A 143 -12.85 2.28 6.02
C GLY A 143 -11.36 1.96 5.99
N LEU A 144 -10.67 2.08 7.13
CA LEU A 144 -9.22 1.85 7.20
C LEU A 144 -8.87 0.37 7.12
N MET A 145 -7.74 0.10 6.46
CA MET A 145 -7.25 -1.25 6.20
C MET A 145 -6.06 -1.59 7.08
N LYS A 146 -6.04 -2.84 7.56
CA LYS A 146 -4.86 -3.49 8.15
C LYS A 146 -4.56 -4.80 7.43
N VAL A 147 -3.28 -5.10 7.28
CA VAL A 147 -2.83 -6.34 6.64
C VAL A 147 -1.94 -7.12 7.59
N PHE A 148 -2.29 -8.39 7.77
CA PHE A 148 -1.56 -9.32 8.64
C PHE A 148 -0.93 -10.43 7.82
N ASN A 149 0.32 -10.72 8.12
CA ASN A 149 1.00 -11.92 7.66
C ASN A 149 0.64 -13.08 8.58
N LEU A 150 -0.08 -14.08 8.08
CA LEU A 150 -0.55 -15.22 8.88
C LEU A 150 0.56 -16.19 9.30
N LEU A 151 1.70 -16.22 8.61
CA LEU A 151 2.84 -17.03 9.04
C LEU A 151 3.50 -16.51 10.31
N THR A 152 3.53 -15.19 10.49
CA THR A 152 4.17 -14.51 11.62
C THR A 152 3.16 -13.96 12.61
N ASN A 153 1.89 -13.94 12.22
CA ASN A 153 0.77 -13.29 12.92
C ASN A 153 1.04 -11.79 13.24
N LYS A 154 1.81 -11.12 12.40
CA LYS A 154 2.14 -9.69 12.56
C LYS A 154 1.27 -8.84 11.66
N CYS A 155 0.83 -7.70 12.18
CA CYS A 155 0.32 -6.59 11.35
C CYS A 155 1.51 -5.97 10.62
N VAL A 156 1.51 -6.08 9.30
CA VAL A 156 2.61 -5.60 8.45
C VAL A 156 2.31 -4.27 7.79
N ILE A 157 1.02 -3.95 7.58
CA ILE A 157 0.55 -2.68 7.04
C ILE A 157 -0.65 -2.23 7.88
N GLU A 158 -0.68 -0.96 8.24
CA GLU A 158 -1.79 -0.32 8.94
C GLU A 158 -2.01 1.08 8.34
N GLU A 159 -3.16 1.32 7.73
CA GLU A 159 -3.58 2.66 7.33
C GLU A 159 -3.95 3.48 8.58
N VAL A 160 -3.54 4.74 8.60
CA VAL A 160 -3.84 5.66 9.72
C VAL A 160 -4.76 6.81 9.29
N ALA A 161 -4.97 6.97 8.00
CA ALA A 161 -5.94 7.90 7.41
C ALA A 161 -6.55 7.29 6.15
N PRO A 162 -7.79 7.68 5.78
CA PRO A 162 -8.39 7.30 4.50
C PRO A 162 -7.52 7.73 3.32
N VAL A 163 -7.64 7.00 2.22
CA VAL A 163 -7.02 7.41 0.96
C VAL A 163 -7.57 8.75 0.52
N ALA A 164 -6.69 9.74 0.38
CA ALA A 164 -7.05 11.09 -0.01
C ALA A 164 -6.87 11.28 -1.52
N PHE A 165 -7.93 11.70 -2.20
CA PHE A 165 -7.94 12.01 -3.62
C PHE A 165 -7.94 13.53 -3.84
N GLY A 166 -6.75 14.09 -4.06
CA GLY A 166 -6.60 15.49 -4.45
C GLY A 166 -6.78 15.71 -5.96
N PRO A 167 -6.77 16.97 -6.42
CA PRO A 167 -6.95 17.30 -7.85
C PRO A 167 -5.86 16.74 -8.76
N LYS A 168 -4.65 16.56 -8.23
CA LYS A 168 -3.46 16.12 -8.98
C LYS A 168 -2.66 15.02 -8.30
N GLU A 169 -3.09 14.57 -7.12
CA GLU A 169 -2.36 13.62 -6.32
C GLU A 169 -3.32 12.69 -5.60
N VAL A 170 -2.84 11.52 -5.26
CA VAL A 170 -3.50 10.61 -4.33
C VAL A 170 -2.53 10.30 -3.20
N THR A 171 -3.02 10.36 -1.96
CA THR A 171 -2.20 10.12 -0.78
C THR A 171 -2.71 8.91 -0.02
N VAL A 172 -1.78 8.01 0.32
CA VAL A 172 -2.00 6.91 1.26
C VAL A 172 -1.09 7.13 2.45
N THR A 173 -1.64 7.06 3.65
CA THR A 173 -0.88 7.27 4.89
C THR A 173 -0.84 5.98 5.69
N LEU A 174 0.38 5.46 5.86
CA LEU A 174 0.63 4.22 6.59
C LEU A 174 1.37 4.51 7.89
N LYS A 175 1.15 3.64 8.88
CA LYS A 175 1.88 3.67 10.14
C LYS A 175 3.28 3.10 9.94
N GLU A 176 4.28 3.88 10.31
CA GLU A 176 5.65 3.42 10.39
C GLU A 176 5.96 2.84 11.78
N ASN A 177 6.61 1.68 11.83
CA ASN A 177 7.13 1.15 13.07
C ASN A 177 8.54 1.74 13.35
N PRO A 178 8.92 1.97 14.63
CA PRO A 178 10.20 2.58 14.96
C PRO A 178 11.42 1.84 14.38
N GLU A 179 11.37 0.51 14.33
CA GLU A 179 12.43 -0.36 13.81
C GLU A 179 12.24 -0.76 12.35
N GLU A 180 11.33 -0.09 11.63
CA GLU A 180 11.07 -0.36 10.24
C GLU A 180 12.03 0.42 9.33
N TYR A 181 12.59 -0.26 8.32
CA TYR A 181 13.44 0.31 7.29
C TYR A 181 12.88 0.00 5.92
N PHE A 182 13.07 0.93 4.99
CA PHE A 182 12.55 0.86 3.63
C PHE A 182 13.66 0.83 2.60
N TYR A 183 13.50 0.00 1.58
CA TYR A 183 14.44 -0.22 0.50
C TYR A 183 13.70 -0.30 -0.83
N GLY A 184 14.41 -0.11 -1.95
CA GLY A 184 13.82 -0.13 -3.28
C GLY A 184 13.77 1.26 -3.90
N GLY A 185 12.71 1.56 -4.66
CA GLY A 185 12.61 2.83 -5.38
C GLY A 185 13.48 2.91 -6.62
N GLY A 186 14.07 1.78 -7.06
CA GLY A 186 15.01 1.73 -8.18
C GLY A 186 16.43 2.15 -7.78
N VAL A 187 17.19 2.69 -8.72
CA VAL A 187 18.56 3.16 -8.47
C VAL A 187 18.50 4.54 -7.83
N GLN A 188 18.77 4.57 -6.53
CA GLN A 188 18.86 5.77 -5.69
C GLN A 188 20.32 5.97 -5.26
N ASN A 189 20.97 7.02 -5.74
CA ASN A 189 22.40 7.25 -5.47
C ASN A 189 22.63 7.70 -4.02
N GLY A 190 23.70 7.18 -3.40
CA GLY A 190 24.15 7.59 -2.07
C GLY A 190 23.21 7.23 -0.92
N ARG A 191 22.24 6.34 -1.13
CA ARG A 191 21.28 5.95 -0.09
C ARG A 191 21.15 4.44 0.00
N PHE A 192 21.39 3.91 1.20
CA PHE A 192 21.17 2.49 1.47
C PHE A 192 19.75 2.21 2.00
N SER A 193 19.22 3.08 2.85
CA SER A 193 17.85 2.99 3.39
C SER A 193 17.10 4.29 3.19
N HIS A 194 15.79 4.18 2.97
CA HIS A 194 14.91 5.32 2.74
C HIS A 194 14.13 5.75 3.99
N LYS A 195 14.45 5.20 5.16
CA LYS A 195 13.77 5.58 6.42
C LYS A 195 13.92 7.08 6.67
N GLY A 196 12.77 7.76 6.90
CA GLY A 196 12.71 9.20 7.14
C GLY A 196 13.14 10.06 5.95
N LYS A 197 13.15 9.50 4.74
CA LYS A 197 13.54 10.21 3.51
C LYS A 197 12.37 10.28 2.54
N VAL A 198 12.37 11.35 1.74
CA VAL A 198 11.49 11.45 0.57
C VAL A 198 12.19 10.79 -0.61
N ILE A 199 11.46 9.94 -1.33
CA ILE A 199 11.92 9.30 -2.55
C ILE A 199 11.09 9.86 -3.70
N ALA A 200 11.73 10.55 -4.65
CA ALA A 200 11.09 10.92 -5.89
C ALA A 200 11.17 9.74 -6.87
N ILE A 201 10.03 9.36 -7.43
CA ILE A 201 9.95 8.37 -8.51
C ILE A 201 9.74 9.14 -9.82
N GLU A 202 10.78 9.90 -10.16
CA GLU A 202 10.83 10.71 -11.38
C GLU A 202 12.13 10.40 -12.11
N ASN A 203 12.06 10.28 -13.44
CA ASN A 203 13.24 10.00 -14.25
C ASN A 203 14.06 11.30 -14.43
N GLN A 204 14.96 11.55 -13.48
CA GLN A 204 15.78 12.77 -13.45
C GLN A 204 17.15 12.59 -14.12
N ASN A 205 17.53 11.36 -14.45
CA ASN A 205 18.85 11.01 -15.01
C ASN A 205 20.01 11.64 -14.22
N SER A 206 19.90 11.69 -12.90
CA SER A 206 20.88 12.27 -11.99
C SER A 206 21.77 11.20 -11.37
N TRP A 207 23.08 11.31 -11.61
CA TRP A 207 24.11 10.39 -11.10
C TRP A 207 24.86 10.93 -9.88
N THR A 208 24.45 12.06 -9.34
CA THR A 208 25.02 12.64 -8.12
C THR A 208 24.48 11.95 -6.88
N ASP A 209 25.19 12.10 -5.74
CA ASP A 209 24.71 11.60 -4.45
C ASP A 209 23.33 12.19 -4.09
N GLY A 210 22.41 11.33 -3.70
CA GLY A 210 21.02 11.68 -3.48
C GLY A 210 20.18 11.87 -4.74
N GLY A 211 20.76 11.72 -5.93
CA GLY A 211 20.05 11.77 -7.20
C GLY A 211 19.32 10.46 -7.55
N VAL A 212 18.46 10.54 -8.54
CA VAL A 212 17.65 9.41 -9.03
C VAL A 212 18.08 9.08 -10.46
N ALA A 213 18.69 7.92 -10.65
CA ALA A 213 19.17 7.50 -11.97
C ALA A 213 18.14 6.64 -12.73
N SER A 214 17.52 5.69 -12.06
CA SER A 214 16.51 4.80 -12.66
C SER A 214 15.46 4.45 -11.60
N PRO A 215 14.40 5.27 -11.46
CA PRO A 215 13.37 5.08 -10.45
C PRO A 215 12.47 3.89 -10.79
N THR A 216 12.00 3.20 -9.74
CA THR A 216 11.01 2.13 -9.84
C THR A 216 9.97 2.34 -8.75
N PRO A 217 8.67 2.31 -9.06
CA PRO A 217 7.61 2.54 -8.07
C PRO A 217 7.35 1.31 -7.19
N PHE A 218 8.42 0.65 -6.77
CA PHE A 218 8.41 -0.51 -5.89
C PHE A 218 9.35 -0.30 -4.74
N TYR A 219 8.86 -0.56 -3.53
CA TYR A 219 9.69 -0.63 -2.33
C TYR A 219 9.31 -1.85 -1.49
N TRP A 220 10.21 -2.23 -0.58
CA TRP A 220 9.96 -3.25 0.43
C TRP A 220 10.39 -2.78 1.81
N SER A 221 9.75 -3.33 2.82
CA SER A 221 9.94 -2.99 4.22
C SER A 221 10.48 -4.18 5.01
N THR A 222 11.34 -3.91 6.00
CA THR A 222 11.77 -4.90 6.99
C THR A 222 10.62 -5.44 7.84
N ASN A 223 9.45 -4.79 7.80
CA ASN A 223 8.22 -5.32 8.42
C ASN A 223 7.63 -6.52 7.67
N GLY A 224 8.22 -6.90 6.52
CA GLY A 224 7.90 -8.12 5.78
C GLY A 224 6.85 -7.95 4.69
N TYR A 225 6.79 -6.79 4.06
CA TYR A 225 5.99 -6.54 2.86
C TYR A 225 6.74 -5.80 1.77
N GLY A 226 6.28 -5.91 0.54
CA GLY A 226 6.66 -5.06 -0.56
C GLY A 226 5.42 -4.40 -1.16
N MET A 227 5.57 -3.18 -1.66
CA MET A 227 4.49 -2.41 -2.27
C MET A 227 4.94 -1.82 -3.60
N MET A 228 4.09 -1.97 -4.59
CA MET A 228 4.27 -1.40 -5.92
C MET A 228 3.10 -0.47 -6.23
N TRP A 229 3.42 0.71 -6.71
CA TRP A 229 2.47 1.70 -7.19
C TRP A 229 2.37 1.63 -8.71
N TYR A 230 1.14 1.68 -9.19
CA TYR A 230 0.87 1.43 -10.60
C TYR A 230 -0.30 2.28 -11.10
#